data_2d6b741b3a794195330ba913bb4f9c9c
#
_entry.id   2d6b741b3a794195330ba913bb4f9c9c
#
_cell.length_a   1.000
_cell.length_b   1.000
_cell.length_c   1.000
_cell.angle_alpha   90.00
_cell.angle_beta   90.00
_cell.angle_gamma   90.00
#
_symmetry.space_group_name_H-M   'P 1'
#
loop_
_entity.id
_entity.type
_entity.pdbx_description
1 polymer ?
#
loop_
_entity_poly.entity_id
_entity_poly.type
_entity_poly.pdbx_seq_one_letter_code
_entity_poly.pdbx_strand_id
1 'polypeptide(L)'
;MELASVIRPSIVSAARSLEVASQLRCAIMEGDDARIARLLSDLLRVRGLTKGQRVRLQSRALLNLVHSLRSAALNDELTGLLNRRGFMQTATRLLDVTLRDRQAAYLVYFSLEAGLRGAAEAGNGETCVRNVLLRRTGNFLRDMFPSYGVYEALGRLGAHEFVALTPLAEHASHGAIMRRARRPESGREAPALPVQIGIARFDPASPAAIDELLQSAARAVEELRAPVTPIASAGSAPRSDLALA
;
A
#
# COMPACT_ATOMS: atom_id res chain seq x y z
N MET A 1 10.76 35.90 -33.65
CA MET A 1 9.50 35.19 -33.93
C MET A 1 9.79 33.75 -34.39
N GLU A 2 10.74 33.02 -33.77
CA GLU A 2 11.22 31.70 -34.26
C GLU A 2 11.30 30.59 -33.21
N LEU A 3 10.98 30.84 -31.94
CA LEU A 3 11.03 29.82 -30.91
C LEU A 3 9.76 28.94 -30.81
N ALA A 4 8.65 29.37 -31.43
CA ALA A 4 7.38 28.65 -31.38
C ALA A 4 7.27 27.46 -32.35
N SER A 5 8.14 27.41 -33.42
CA SER A 5 8.09 26.33 -34.40
C SER A 5 8.88 25.09 -34.03
N VAL A 6 9.81 25.18 -33.06
CA VAL A 6 10.68 24.06 -32.63
C VAL A 6 10.06 23.24 -31.49
N ILE A 7 9.16 23.84 -30.73
CA ILE A 7 8.58 23.19 -29.53
C ILE A 7 7.39 22.28 -29.88
N ARG A 8 6.63 22.58 -30.93
CA ARG A 8 5.42 21.81 -31.32
C ARG A 8 5.64 20.33 -31.68
N PRO A 9 6.68 19.94 -32.45
CA PRO A 9 6.86 18.52 -32.81
C PRO A 9 7.27 17.64 -31.64
N SER A 10 7.96 18.16 -30.62
CA SER A 10 8.44 17.38 -29.48
C SER A 10 7.33 17.10 -28.46
N ILE A 11 6.41 18.03 -28.26
CA ILE A 11 5.26 17.86 -27.33
C ILE A 11 4.23 16.90 -27.92
N VAL A 12 3.93 17.01 -29.20
CA VAL A 12 3.00 16.09 -29.91
C VAL A 12 3.58 14.68 -29.96
N SER A 13 4.91 14.54 -30.11
CA SER A 13 5.59 13.24 -30.07
C SER A 13 5.59 12.62 -28.67
N ALA A 14 5.75 13.43 -27.61
CA ALA A 14 5.71 12.96 -26.24
C ALA A 14 4.29 12.53 -25.82
N ALA A 15 3.27 13.30 -26.18
CA ALA A 15 1.87 12.97 -25.92
C ALA A 15 1.45 11.68 -26.64
N ARG A 16 1.83 11.51 -27.91
CA ARG A 16 1.60 10.27 -28.67
C ARG A 16 2.30 9.07 -28.06
N SER A 17 3.50 9.24 -27.53
CA SER A 17 4.25 8.13 -26.89
C SER A 17 3.61 7.69 -25.58
N LEU A 18 3.03 8.62 -24.80
CA LEU A 18 2.28 8.32 -23.59
C LEU A 18 0.95 7.61 -23.90
N GLU A 19 0.26 8.02 -24.95
CA GLU A 19 -0.98 7.42 -25.39
C GLU A 19 -0.77 5.98 -25.90
N VAL A 20 0.25 5.75 -26.70
CA VAL A 20 0.61 4.40 -27.17
C VAL A 20 1.06 3.52 -26.01
N ALA A 21 1.80 4.04 -25.03
CA ALA A 21 2.16 3.27 -23.83
C ALA A 21 0.93 2.88 -22.99
N SER A 22 -0.07 3.75 -22.91
CA SER A 22 -1.35 3.45 -22.23
C SER A 22 -2.14 2.38 -22.98
N GLN A 23 -2.26 2.49 -24.29
CA GLN A 23 -2.94 1.52 -25.14
C GLN A 23 -2.23 0.16 -25.16
N LEU A 24 -0.90 0.17 -25.13
CA LEU A 24 -0.10 -1.06 -25.04
C LEU A 24 -0.33 -1.78 -23.71
N ARG A 25 -0.43 -1.04 -22.62
CA ARG A 25 -0.75 -1.60 -21.29
C ARG A 25 -2.13 -2.26 -21.28
N CYS A 26 -3.17 -1.60 -21.83
CA CYS A 26 -4.50 -2.20 -21.97
C CYS A 26 -4.46 -3.47 -22.79
N ALA A 27 -3.82 -3.46 -23.95
CA ALA A 27 -3.73 -4.63 -24.83
C ALA A 27 -3.01 -5.82 -24.18
N ILE A 28 -1.99 -5.56 -23.35
CA ILE A 28 -1.29 -6.59 -22.56
C ILE A 28 -2.19 -7.17 -21.47
N MET A 29 -2.97 -6.34 -20.79
CA MET A 29 -3.89 -6.78 -19.75
C MET A 29 -5.06 -7.57 -20.35
N GLU A 30 -5.49 -7.25 -21.58
CA GLU A 30 -6.52 -7.95 -22.34
C GLU A 30 -6.01 -9.24 -23.01
N GLY A 31 -4.68 -9.46 -23.08
CA GLY A 31 -4.06 -10.59 -23.77
C GLY A 31 -4.21 -10.53 -25.29
N ASP A 32 -4.40 -9.33 -25.87
CA ASP A 32 -4.58 -9.13 -27.30
C ASP A 32 -3.22 -8.96 -28.02
N ASP A 33 -2.60 -10.11 -28.33
CA ASP A 33 -1.30 -10.16 -29.01
C ASP A 33 -1.30 -9.45 -30.36
N ALA A 34 -2.43 -9.49 -31.10
CA ALA A 34 -2.55 -8.83 -32.39
C ALA A 34 -2.57 -7.29 -32.26
N ARG A 35 -3.17 -6.77 -31.19
CA ARG A 35 -3.19 -5.35 -30.87
C ARG A 35 -1.83 -4.89 -30.38
N ILE A 36 -1.14 -5.70 -29.57
CA ILE A 36 0.23 -5.45 -29.11
C ILE A 36 1.18 -5.33 -30.31
N ALA A 37 1.12 -6.31 -31.25
CA ALA A 37 1.95 -6.32 -32.44
C ALA A 37 1.71 -5.08 -33.33
N ARG A 38 0.46 -4.66 -33.49
CA ARG A 38 0.10 -3.45 -34.26
C ARG A 38 0.66 -2.18 -33.61
N LEU A 39 0.44 -1.99 -32.30
CA LEU A 39 0.93 -0.84 -31.57
C LEU A 39 2.45 -0.73 -31.55
N LEU A 40 3.15 -1.85 -31.40
CA LEU A 40 4.60 -1.91 -31.54
C LEU A 40 5.07 -1.57 -32.97
N SER A 41 4.37 -2.06 -33.99
CA SER A 41 4.65 -1.77 -35.40
C SER A 41 4.47 -0.28 -35.72
N ASP A 42 3.44 0.35 -35.19
CA ASP A 42 3.17 1.78 -35.38
C ASP A 42 4.23 2.67 -34.71
N LEU A 43 4.74 2.28 -33.52
CA LEU A 43 5.88 2.92 -32.88
C LEU A 43 7.17 2.85 -33.74
N LEU A 44 7.31 1.76 -34.51
CA LEU A 44 8.47 1.57 -35.39
C LEU A 44 8.37 2.38 -36.71
N ARG A 45 7.16 2.76 -37.13
CA ARG A 45 6.87 3.39 -38.42
C ARG A 45 6.88 4.92 -38.41
N VAL A 46 7.30 5.61 -37.33
CA VAL A 46 7.34 7.06 -37.29
C VAL A 46 8.31 7.59 -38.35
N ARG A 47 7.74 8.21 -39.38
CA ARG A 47 8.52 8.78 -40.50
C ARG A 47 9.19 10.10 -40.08
N GLY A 48 10.36 10.39 -40.62
CA GLY A 48 11.06 11.67 -40.42
C GLY A 48 12.09 11.69 -39.27
N LEU A 49 12.33 10.58 -38.59
CA LEU A 49 13.34 10.49 -37.54
C LEU A 49 14.66 9.95 -38.07
N THR A 50 15.78 10.51 -37.59
CA THR A 50 17.10 9.93 -37.80
C THR A 50 17.23 8.58 -37.11
N LYS A 51 18.16 7.72 -37.54
CA LYS A 51 18.40 6.41 -36.95
C LYS A 51 18.63 6.52 -35.42
N GLY A 52 19.39 7.51 -34.96
CA GLY A 52 19.65 7.73 -33.54
C GLY A 52 18.40 8.18 -32.73
N GLN A 53 17.55 9.02 -33.31
CA GLN A 53 16.29 9.45 -32.70
C GLN A 53 15.31 8.28 -32.56
N ARG A 54 15.25 7.41 -33.57
CA ARG A 54 14.41 6.20 -33.55
C ARG A 54 14.85 5.24 -32.47
N VAL A 55 16.16 4.95 -32.35
CA VAL A 55 16.68 4.08 -31.28
C VAL A 55 16.38 4.64 -29.91
N ARG A 56 16.56 5.95 -29.69
CA ARG A 56 16.24 6.58 -28.39
C ARG A 56 14.75 6.48 -28.04
N LEU A 57 13.85 6.68 -29.00
CA LEU A 57 12.41 6.55 -28.82
C LEU A 57 12.01 5.11 -28.48
N GLN A 58 12.57 4.14 -29.20
CA GLN A 58 12.34 2.70 -28.94
C GLN A 58 12.82 2.31 -27.55
N SER A 59 14.04 2.69 -27.17
CA SER A 59 14.58 2.41 -25.83
C SER A 59 13.72 3.03 -24.74
N ARG A 60 13.23 4.25 -24.93
CA ARG A 60 12.36 4.93 -23.97
C ARG A 60 10.98 4.28 -23.87
N ALA A 61 10.40 3.84 -24.99
CA ALA A 61 9.14 3.12 -25.02
C ALA A 61 9.26 1.75 -24.32
N LEU A 62 10.33 1.00 -24.57
CA LEU A 62 10.61 -0.27 -23.90
C LEU A 62 10.83 -0.09 -22.39
N LEU A 63 11.58 0.93 -21.97
CA LEU A 63 11.78 1.24 -20.55
C LEU A 63 10.45 1.58 -19.87
N ASN A 64 9.61 2.40 -20.51
CA ASN A 64 8.28 2.73 -20.00
C ASN A 64 7.38 1.50 -19.90
N LEU A 65 7.43 0.59 -20.88
CA LEU A 65 6.70 -0.66 -20.87
C LEU A 65 7.16 -1.56 -19.70
N VAL A 66 8.47 -1.76 -19.56
CA VAL A 66 9.03 -2.53 -18.43
C VAL A 66 8.64 -1.92 -17.10
N HIS A 67 8.65 -0.60 -17.00
CA HIS A 67 8.24 0.10 -15.78
C HIS A 67 6.75 -0.08 -15.49
N SER A 68 5.90 0.02 -16.52
CA SER A 68 4.45 -0.21 -16.40
C SER A 68 4.14 -1.66 -16.00
N LEU A 69 4.81 -2.63 -16.61
CA LEU A 69 4.63 -4.05 -16.27
C LEU A 69 5.08 -4.35 -14.83
N ARG A 70 6.21 -3.78 -14.39
CA ARG A 70 6.66 -3.90 -13.00
C ARG A 70 5.66 -3.27 -12.04
N SER A 71 5.17 -2.07 -12.37
CA SER A 71 4.17 -1.39 -11.56
C SER A 71 2.88 -2.20 -11.44
N ALA A 72 2.37 -2.73 -12.54
CA ALA A 72 1.18 -3.60 -12.52
C ALA A 72 1.42 -4.90 -11.73
N ALA A 73 2.62 -5.47 -11.80
CA ALA A 73 2.96 -6.70 -11.09
C ALA A 73 3.19 -6.52 -9.58
N LEU A 74 3.56 -5.30 -9.12
CA LEU A 74 4.00 -5.04 -7.74
C LEU A 74 3.09 -4.09 -6.97
N ASN A 75 2.15 -3.41 -7.62
CA ASN A 75 1.23 -2.48 -6.96
C ASN A 75 -0.21 -3.00 -6.98
N ASP A 76 -0.98 -2.54 -6.00
CA ASP A 76 -2.43 -2.69 -5.94
C ASP A 76 -3.09 -1.59 -6.79
N GLU A 77 -3.93 -1.97 -7.74
CA GLU A 77 -4.54 -1.04 -8.72
C GLU A 77 -5.50 -0.04 -8.08
N LEU A 78 -6.17 -0.44 -7.00
CA LEU A 78 -7.16 0.41 -6.33
C LEU A 78 -6.51 1.51 -5.50
N THR A 79 -5.45 1.18 -4.77
CA THR A 79 -4.81 2.07 -3.80
C THR A 79 -3.48 2.62 -4.28
N GLY A 80 -2.86 2.00 -5.30
CA GLY A 80 -1.53 2.33 -5.80
C GLY A 80 -0.39 2.06 -4.82
N LEU A 81 -0.67 1.42 -3.66
CA LEU A 81 0.35 0.91 -2.75
C LEU A 81 0.94 -0.38 -3.31
N LEU A 82 2.01 -0.87 -2.72
CA LEU A 82 2.53 -2.19 -3.08
C LEU A 82 1.46 -3.26 -2.81
N ASN A 83 1.30 -4.19 -3.72
CA ASN A 83 0.54 -5.41 -3.46
C ASN A 83 1.36 -6.35 -2.55
N ARG A 84 0.80 -7.47 -2.14
CA ARG A 84 1.48 -8.44 -1.26
C ARG A 84 2.88 -8.80 -1.78
N ARG A 85 3.01 -9.11 -3.07
CA ARG A 85 4.30 -9.48 -3.68
C ARG A 85 5.30 -8.33 -3.66
N GLY A 86 4.86 -7.13 -4.04
CA GLY A 86 5.69 -5.93 -4.04
C GLY A 86 6.15 -5.55 -2.64
N PHE A 87 5.23 -5.64 -1.66
CA PHE A 87 5.54 -5.38 -0.26
C PHE A 87 6.58 -6.35 0.28
N MET A 88 6.40 -7.67 0.11
CA MET A 88 7.33 -8.67 0.60
C MET A 88 8.74 -8.46 0.04
N GLN A 89 8.87 -8.20 -1.26
CA GLN A 89 10.17 -7.94 -1.88
C GLN A 89 10.84 -6.66 -1.35
N THR A 90 10.07 -5.59 -1.17
CA THR A 90 10.61 -4.31 -0.69
C THR A 90 10.94 -4.37 0.79
N ALA A 91 10.06 -4.95 1.60
CA ALA A 91 10.25 -5.10 3.04
C ALA A 91 11.47 -5.96 3.38
N THR A 92 11.67 -7.09 2.69
CA THR A 92 12.86 -7.92 2.90
C THR A 92 14.14 -7.11 2.65
N ARG A 93 14.22 -6.34 1.57
CA ARG A 93 15.38 -5.50 1.28
C ARG A 93 15.60 -4.42 2.35
N LEU A 94 14.53 -3.80 2.84
CA LEU A 94 14.63 -2.80 3.91
C LEU A 94 15.10 -3.44 5.22
N LEU A 95 14.62 -4.63 5.57
CA LEU A 95 15.10 -5.36 6.74
C LEU A 95 16.59 -5.73 6.61
N ASP A 96 17.03 -6.12 5.42
CA ASP A 96 18.46 -6.39 5.17
C ASP A 96 19.33 -5.14 5.37
N VAL A 97 18.83 -3.95 4.99
CA VAL A 97 19.51 -2.67 5.22
C VAL A 97 19.52 -2.33 6.71
N THR A 98 18.38 -2.39 7.39
CA THR A 98 18.27 -2.10 8.83
C THR A 98 19.10 -3.06 9.67
N LEU A 99 19.22 -4.33 9.26
CA LEU A 99 20.08 -5.32 9.90
C LEU A 99 21.56 -4.93 9.79
N ARG A 100 22.03 -4.52 8.61
CA ARG A 100 23.42 -4.06 8.40
C ARG A 100 23.74 -2.83 9.21
N ASP A 101 22.79 -1.90 9.26
CA ASP A 101 22.93 -0.63 9.99
C ASP A 101 22.69 -0.79 11.50
N ARG A 102 22.35 -2.00 11.96
CA ARG A 102 22.00 -2.32 13.35
C ARG A 102 20.88 -1.45 13.89
N GLN A 103 19.93 -1.09 13.05
CA GLN A 103 18.79 -0.29 13.41
C GLN A 103 17.55 -1.15 13.61
N ALA A 104 16.69 -0.78 14.56
CA ALA A 104 15.39 -1.39 14.69
C ALA A 104 14.47 -0.92 13.54
N ALA A 105 13.53 -1.78 13.17
CA ALA A 105 12.43 -1.41 12.28
C ALA A 105 11.10 -1.82 12.93
N TYR A 106 10.02 -1.23 12.44
CA TYR A 106 8.67 -1.45 12.95
C TYR A 106 7.75 -1.81 11.81
N LEU A 107 7.07 -2.92 11.95
CA LEU A 107 5.99 -3.30 11.05
C LEU A 107 4.67 -2.93 11.71
N VAL A 108 3.91 -2.10 11.02
CA VAL A 108 2.57 -1.66 11.44
C VAL A 108 1.55 -2.32 10.53
N TYR A 109 0.70 -3.14 11.11
CA TYR A 109 -0.40 -3.82 10.42
C TYR A 109 -1.72 -3.09 10.71
N PHE A 110 -2.49 -2.84 9.66
CA PHE A 110 -3.77 -2.14 9.72
C PHE A 110 -4.87 -3.06 9.22
N SER A 111 -5.93 -3.23 10.00
CA SER A 111 -7.14 -3.94 9.59
C SER A 111 -8.32 -2.99 9.52
N LEU A 112 -9.05 -3.05 8.40
CA LEU A 112 -10.30 -2.31 8.16
C LEU A 112 -11.55 -3.17 8.30
N GLU A 113 -11.43 -4.41 8.75
CA GLU A 113 -12.54 -5.36 8.75
C GLU A 113 -13.79 -4.85 9.49
N ALA A 114 -13.60 -4.24 10.68
CA ALA A 114 -14.71 -3.68 11.46
C ALA A 114 -15.44 -2.55 10.72
N GLY A 115 -14.71 -1.71 9.99
CA GLY A 115 -15.30 -0.61 9.21
C GLY A 115 -16.03 -1.07 7.95
N LEU A 116 -15.55 -2.14 7.33
CA LEU A 116 -16.19 -2.70 6.14
C LEU A 116 -17.46 -3.48 6.48
N ARG A 117 -17.54 -4.14 7.65
CA ARG A 117 -18.78 -4.77 8.13
C ARG A 117 -19.89 -3.74 8.33
N GLY A 118 -19.62 -2.62 8.98
CA GLY A 118 -20.59 -1.54 9.14
C GLY A 118 -21.05 -0.89 7.83
N ALA A 119 -20.17 -0.84 6.82
CA ALA A 119 -20.51 -0.34 5.48
C ALA A 119 -21.38 -1.32 4.68
N ALA A 120 -21.23 -2.63 4.86
CA ALA A 120 -22.04 -3.66 4.23
C ALA A 120 -23.49 -3.67 4.74
N GLU A 121 -23.70 -3.38 6.03
CA GLU A 121 -25.03 -3.30 6.65
C GLU A 121 -25.84 -2.08 6.19
N ALA A 122 -25.18 -1.05 5.63
CA ALA A 122 -25.83 0.19 5.21
C ALA A 122 -26.54 0.13 3.84
N GLY A 123 -26.48 -1.01 3.11
CA GLY A 123 -27.25 -1.21 1.87
C GLY A 123 -26.61 -0.57 0.62
N ASN A 124 -27.39 -0.41 -0.44
CA ASN A 124 -27.03 -0.05 -1.81
C ASN A 124 -25.78 0.82 -2.00
N GLY A 125 -24.74 0.26 -2.59
CA GLY A 125 -23.49 0.95 -2.90
C GLY A 125 -22.24 0.36 -2.21
N GLU A 126 -22.36 -0.81 -1.62
CA GLU A 126 -21.30 -1.51 -0.86
C GLU A 126 -19.92 -1.46 -1.53
N THR A 127 -19.85 -1.78 -2.81
CA THR A 127 -18.58 -1.78 -3.55
C THR A 127 -18.00 -0.37 -3.69
N CYS A 128 -18.84 0.64 -3.91
CA CYS A 128 -18.40 2.03 -4.04
C CYS A 128 -17.88 2.57 -2.70
N VAL A 129 -18.63 2.39 -1.63
CA VAL A 129 -18.24 2.83 -0.27
C VAL A 129 -16.96 2.11 0.17
N ARG A 130 -16.87 0.81 -0.07
CA ARG A 130 -15.67 0.01 0.19
C ARG A 130 -14.45 0.55 -0.54
N ASN A 131 -14.56 0.81 -1.85
CA ASN A 131 -13.46 1.32 -2.66
C ASN A 131 -13.01 2.72 -2.21
N VAL A 132 -13.95 3.58 -1.84
CA VAL A 132 -13.65 4.91 -1.27
C VAL A 132 -12.87 4.76 0.03
N LEU A 133 -13.31 3.90 0.94
CA LEU A 133 -12.63 3.66 2.22
C LEU A 133 -11.21 3.11 2.02
N LEU A 134 -11.04 2.16 1.11
CA LEU A 134 -9.73 1.58 0.78
C LEU A 134 -8.77 2.62 0.19
N ARG A 135 -9.25 3.48 -0.72
CA ARG A 135 -8.44 4.58 -1.28
C ARG A 135 -8.07 5.62 -0.22
N ARG A 136 -9.01 5.98 0.66
CA ARG A 136 -8.74 6.89 1.79
C ARG A 136 -7.66 6.32 2.71
N THR A 137 -7.73 5.03 3.01
CA THR A 137 -6.70 4.37 3.82
C THR A 137 -5.34 4.40 3.12
N GLY A 138 -5.29 4.14 1.81
CA GLY A 138 -4.06 4.26 1.04
C GLY A 138 -3.44 5.67 1.08
N ASN A 139 -4.26 6.72 0.97
CA ASN A 139 -3.82 8.11 1.08
C ASN A 139 -3.35 8.43 2.51
N PHE A 140 -4.13 8.03 3.51
CA PHE A 140 -3.76 8.18 4.91
C PHE A 140 -2.38 7.57 5.22
N LEU A 141 -2.09 6.38 4.69
CA LEU A 141 -0.78 5.75 4.88
C LEU A 141 0.34 6.54 4.21
N ARG A 142 0.15 7.07 3.01
CA ARG A 142 1.16 7.92 2.36
C ARG A 142 1.43 9.20 3.14
N ASP A 143 0.40 9.80 3.71
CA ASP A 143 0.54 11.01 4.53
C ASP A 143 1.19 10.72 5.88
N MET A 144 1.00 9.50 6.40
CA MET A 144 1.57 9.07 7.68
C MET A 144 3.03 8.66 7.56
N PHE A 145 3.42 8.09 6.40
CA PHE A 145 4.75 7.56 6.11
C PHE A 145 5.35 8.28 4.90
N PRO A 146 5.84 9.52 5.06
CA PRO A 146 6.27 10.37 3.94
C PRO A 146 7.53 9.88 3.24
N SER A 147 8.34 9.02 3.88
CA SER A 147 9.55 8.43 3.29
C SER A 147 9.27 7.16 2.48
N TYR A 148 7.99 6.92 2.12
CA TYR A 148 7.58 5.79 1.30
C TYR A 148 8.37 5.68 0.00
N GLY A 149 8.82 4.45 -0.30
CA GLY A 149 9.61 4.14 -1.49
C GLY A 149 11.11 4.39 -1.37
N VAL A 150 11.58 5.06 -0.30
CA VAL A 150 12.99 5.28 -0.02
C VAL A 150 13.43 4.50 1.22
N TYR A 151 12.82 4.82 2.37
CA TYR A 151 13.14 4.20 3.66
C TYR A 151 11.97 3.44 4.28
N GLU A 152 10.80 3.52 3.68
CA GLU A 152 9.56 2.91 4.17
C GLU A 152 8.87 2.13 3.07
N ALA A 153 8.22 1.04 3.41
CA ALA A 153 7.40 0.26 2.49
C ALA A 153 5.95 0.29 2.95
N LEU A 154 5.03 0.58 2.03
CA LEU A 154 3.59 0.57 2.26
C LEU A 154 2.95 -0.43 1.32
N GLY A 155 2.09 -1.30 1.86
CA GLY A 155 1.44 -2.33 1.07
C GLY A 155 -0.01 -2.56 1.45
N ARG A 156 -0.75 -3.11 0.49
CA ARG A 156 -2.05 -3.73 0.70
C ARG A 156 -1.91 -5.24 0.51
N LEU A 157 -2.10 -6.01 1.58
CA LEU A 157 -1.88 -7.46 1.57
C LEU A 157 -3.13 -8.26 1.21
N GLY A 158 -4.30 -7.68 1.42
CA GLY A 158 -5.57 -8.38 1.23
C GLY A 158 -6.74 -7.42 1.04
N ALA A 159 -7.95 -7.95 1.18
CA ALA A 159 -9.19 -7.21 0.93
C ALA A 159 -9.31 -5.96 1.82
N HIS A 160 -8.86 -6.06 3.08
CA HIS A 160 -8.99 -5.03 4.11
C HIS A 160 -7.72 -4.88 4.96
N GLU A 161 -6.61 -5.43 4.49
CA GLU A 161 -5.34 -5.52 5.19
C GLU A 161 -4.30 -4.60 4.56
N PHE A 162 -3.73 -3.73 5.38
CA PHE A 162 -2.66 -2.84 4.96
C PHE A 162 -1.47 -2.96 5.91
N VAL A 163 -0.29 -2.66 5.41
CA VAL A 163 0.95 -2.73 6.18
C VAL A 163 1.85 -1.55 5.86
N ALA A 164 2.62 -1.17 6.87
CA ALA A 164 3.74 -0.25 6.73
C ALA A 164 4.96 -0.86 7.41
N LEU A 165 6.13 -0.77 6.78
CA LEU A 165 7.42 -1.04 7.40
C LEU A 165 8.21 0.25 7.45
N THR A 166 8.67 0.67 8.64
CA THR A 166 9.41 1.90 8.87
C THR A 166 10.53 1.69 9.88
N PRO A 167 11.72 2.27 9.68
CA PRO A 167 12.76 2.32 10.70
C PRO A 167 12.50 3.42 11.75
N LEU A 168 11.49 4.30 11.54
CA LEU A 168 11.22 5.44 12.39
C LEU A 168 10.20 5.09 13.49
N ALA A 169 10.63 5.03 14.74
CA ALA A 169 9.78 4.70 15.89
C ALA A 169 8.61 5.67 16.06
N GLU A 170 8.80 6.95 15.71
CA GLU A 170 7.77 7.98 15.76
C GLU A 170 6.60 7.69 14.81
N HIS A 171 6.88 7.12 13.63
CA HIS A 171 5.86 6.70 12.67
C HIS A 171 5.13 5.42 13.11
N ALA A 172 5.73 4.60 13.94
CA ALA A 172 5.15 3.36 14.47
C ALA A 172 4.43 3.56 15.82
N SER A 173 4.22 4.78 16.29
CA SER A 173 3.51 5.04 17.52
C SER A 173 2.00 4.80 17.35
N HIS A 174 1.44 3.81 18.04
CA HIS A 174 0.00 3.50 18.03
C HIS A 174 -0.85 4.75 18.33
N GLY A 175 -0.51 5.49 19.38
CA GLY A 175 -1.24 6.71 19.76
C GLY A 175 -1.18 7.81 18.69
N ALA A 176 -0.03 8.00 18.03
CA ALA A 176 0.12 8.98 16.96
C ALA A 176 -0.72 8.60 15.72
N ILE A 177 -0.68 7.33 15.33
CA ILE A 177 -1.45 6.81 14.19
C ILE A 177 -2.95 6.95 14.47
N MET A 178 -3.43 6.53 15.65
CA MET A 178 -4.84 6.62 16.00
C MET A 178 -5.35 8.05 16.12
N ARG A 179 -4.55 8.97 16.65
CA ARG A 179 -4.92 10.40 16.65
C ARG A 179 -5.06 10.93 15.23
N ARG A 180 -4.17 10.53 14.31
CA ARG A 180 -4.22 10.98 12.93
C ARG A 180 -5.38 10.35 12.15
N ALA A 181 -5.67 9.07 12.38
CA ALA A 181 -6.79 8.36 11.77
C ALA A 181 -8.17 8.96 12.16
N ARG A 182 -8.25 9.58 13.33
CA ARG A 182 -9.45 10.26 13.83
C ARG A 182 -9.60 11.71 13.33
N ARG A 183 -8.55 12.30 12.74
CA ARG A 183 -8.63 13.67 12.22
C ARG A 183 -9.45 13.69 10.93
N PRO A 184 -10.41 14.60 10.80
CA PRO A 184 -11.05 14.84 9.52
C PRO A 184 -10.02 15.35 8.52
N GLU A 185 -10.10 14.90 7.27
CA GLU A 185 -9.31 15.45 6.17
C GLU A 185 -9.67 16.94 6.00
N SER A 186 -8.64 17.79 5.81
CA SER A 186 -8.78 19.23 5.69
C SER A 186 -9.87 19.62 4.69
N GLY A 187 -10.96 20.25 5.18
CA GLY A 187 -12.03 20.80 4.38
C GLY A 187 -13.23 19.89 4.09
N ARG A 188 -13.29 18.66 4.61
CA ARG A 188 -14.44 17.76 4.53
C ARG A 188 -14.73 17.15 5.90
N GLU A 189 -16.00 17.11 6.29
CA GLU A 189 -16.49 16.27 7.40
C GLU A 189 -16.43 14.79 6.98
N ALA A 190 -15.22 14.25 6.92
CA ALA A 190 -15.02 12.83 6.63
C ALA A 190 -14.99 12.07 7.97
N PRO A 191 -15.73 10.97 8.11
CA PRO A 191 -15.73 10.18 9.34
C PRO A 191 -14.32 9.63 9.59
N ALA A 192 -13.98 9.39 10.87
CA ALA A 192 -12.75 8.74 11.27
C ALA A 192 -12.50 7.45 10.50
N LEU A 193 -11.24 7.14 10.18
CA LEU A 193 -10.89 5.86 9.56
C LEU A 193 -11.08 4.73 10.60
N PRO A 194 -11.93 3.74 10.30
CA PRO A 194 -12.19 2.62 11.22
C PRO A 194 -11.09 1.57 11.11
N VAL A 195 -9.88 1.92 11.55
CA VAL A 195 -8.69 1.06 11.51
C VAL A 195 -8.39 0.46 12.88
N GLN A 196 -8.00 -0.80 12.89
CA GLN A 196 -7.36 -1.48 14.00
C GLN A 196 -5.89 -1.67 13.66
N ILE A 197 -5.00 -1.54 14.65
CA ILE A 197 -3.56 -1.47 14.42
C ILE A 197 -2.86 -2.46 15.32
N GLY A 198 -1.96 -3.25 14.73
CA GLY A 198 -0.98 -4.08 15.43
C GLY A 198 0.42 -3.67 15.02
N ILE A 199 1.36 -3.71 15.96
CA ILE A 199 2.74 -3.29 15.73
C ILE A 199 3.67 -4.41 16.18
N ALA A 200 4.59 -4.80 15.29
CA ALA A 200 5.70 -5.69 15.59
C ALA A 200 7.02 -4.96 15.40
N ARG A 201 7.96 -5.19 16.32
CA ARG A 201 9.31 -4.61 16.25
C ARG A 201 10.29 -5.63 15.68
N PHE A 202 11.04 -5.21 14.69
CA PHE A 202 12.22 -5.92 14.23
C PHE A 202 13.42 -5.52 15.08
N ASP A 203 14.07 -6.51 15.69
CA ASP A 203 15.28 -6.31 16.47
C ASP A 203 16.49 -6.87 15.70
N PRO A 204 17.48 -6.05 15.33
CA PRO A 204 18.68 -6.53 14.63
C PRO A 204 19.54 -7.49 15.47
N ALA A 205 19.38 -7.52 16.79
CA ALA A 205 20.07 -8.48 17.65
C ALA A 205 19.43 -9.88 17.64
N SER A 206 18.13 -9.95 17.27
CA SER A 206 17.39 -11.20 17.11
C SER A 206 16.48 -11.08 15.86
N PRO A 207 17.09 -11.19 14.66
CA PRO A 207 16.39 -10.87 13.42
C PRO A 207 15.28 -11.91 13.15
N ALA A 208 14.05 -11.41 12.98
CA ALA A 208 12.90 -12.20 12.59
C ALA A 208 12.62 -12.02 11.08
N ALA A 209 12.08 -13.03 10.45
CA ALA A 209 11.64 -12.94 9.05
C ALA A 209 10.42 -12.02 8.93
N ILE A 210 10.24 -11.45 7.73
CA ILE A 210 9.09 -10.54 7.48
C ILE A 210 7.74 -11.21 7.72
N ASP A 211 7.60 -12.50 7.44
CA ASP A 211 6.39 -13.27 7.69
C ASP A 211 6.10 -13.42 9.19
N GLU A 212 7.12 -13.61 10.02
CA GLU A 212 6.98 -13.67 11.48
C GLU A 212 6.55 -12.32 12.06
N LEU A 213 7.11 -11.23 11.54
CA LEU A 213 6.69 -9.87 11.94
C LEU A 213 5.23 -9.61 11.55
N LEU A 214 4.83 -10.02 10.35
CA LEU A 214 3.45 -9.91 9.89
C LEU A 214 2.49 -10.68 10.79
N GLN A 215 2.82 -11.93 11.11
CA GLN A 215 2.01 -12.75 12.01
C GLN A 215 1.93 -12.14 13.41
N SER A 216 3.04 -11.63 13.95
CA SER A 216 3.07 -10.98 15.26
C SER A 216 2.18 -9.74 15.30
N ALA A 217 2.29 -8.87 14.29
CA ALA A 217 1.47 -7.66 14.20
C ALA A 217 -0.03 -7.97 13.97
N ALA A 218 -0.35 -8.99 13.17
CA ALA A 218 -1.73 -9.43 12.95
C ALA A 218 -2.36 -9.99 14.24
N ARG A 219 -1.62 -10.82 15.00
CA ARG A 219 -2.07 -11.34 16.30
C ARG A 219 -2.37 -10.22 17.29
N ALA A 220 -1.55 -9.16 17.33
CA ALA A 220 -1.80 -8.01 18.20
C ALA A 220 -3.14 -7.32 17.88
N VAL A 221 -3.59 -7.33 16.62
CA VAL A 221 -4.94 -6.84 16.24
C VAL A 221 -6.03 -7.79 16.74
N GLU A 222 -5.83 -9.10 16.62
CA GLU A 222 -6.80 -10.10 17.05
C GLU A 222 -6.99 -10.10 18.57
N GLU A 223 -5.91 -9.96 19.33
CA GLU A 223 -5.94 -9.84 20.79
C GLU A 223 -6.75 -8.63 21.26
N LEU A 224 -6.66 -7.51 20.53
CA LEU A 224 -7.50 -6.32 20.81
C LEU A 224 -8.99 -6.54 20.48
N ARG A 225 -9.31 -7.53 19.66
CA ARG A 225 -10.69 -7.93 19.32
C ARG A 225 -11.31 -8.91 20.29
N ALA A 226 -10.49 -9.71 20.97
CA ALA A 226 -10.99 -10.69 21.94
C ALA A 226 -11.77 -9.94 23.02
N PRO A 227 -13.04 -10.34 23.32
CA PRO A 227 -13.76 -9.79 24.45
C PRO A 227 -12.93 -10.05 25.69
N VAL A 228 -12.66 -9.01 26.47
CA VAL A 228 -12.01 -9.15 27.78
C VAL A 228 -12.90 -10.10 28.59
N THR A 229 -12.50 -11.36 28.69
CA THR A 229 -13.18 -12.31 29.59
C THR A 229 -13.04 -11.73 31.00
N PRO A 230 -14.13 -11.35 31.69
CA PRO A 230 -13.99 -10.81 33.02
C PRO A 230 -13.29 -11.89 33.84
N ILE A 231 -12.16 -11.56 34.43
CA ILE A 231 -11.47 -12.41 35.39
C ILE A 231 -12.53 -12.70 36.45
N ALA A 232 -13.01 -13.93 36.47
CA ALA A 232 -13.91 -14.38 37.50
C ALA A 232 -13.26 -14.08 38.85
N SER A 233 -13.81 -13.16 39.58
CA SER A 233 -13.40 -12.82 40.94
C SER A 233 -13.48 -14.09 41.78
N ALA A 234 -12.37 -14.80 41.87
CA ALA A 234 -12.19 -15.85 42.87
C ALA A 234 -12.18 -15.19 44.24
N GLY A 235 -13.26 -15.34 44.96
CA GLY A 235 -13.31 -14.79 46.32
C GLY A 235 -14.67 -14.78 46.96
N SER A 236 -15.40 -15.89 46.98
CA SER A 236 -16.34 -16.12 48.07
C SER A 236 -15.71 -17.12 49.03
N ALA A 237 -15.06 -16.60 50.05
CA ALA A 237 -14.68 -17.39 51.20
C ALA A 237 -15.95 -17.96 51.88
N PRO A 238 -15.96 -19.23 52.33
CA PRO A 238 -17.07 -19.79 53.05
C PRO A 238 -17.18 -19.10 54.43
N ARG A 239 -18.34 -18.53 54.71
CA ARG A 239 -18.70 -18.11 56.07
C ARG A 239 -18.77 -19.35 56.93
N SER A 240 -17.87 -19.47 57.88
CA SER A 240 -17.95 -20.41 58.97
C SER A 240 -19.03 -19.89 59.94
N ASP A 241 -20.17 -20.58 59.99
CA ASP A 241 -21.14 -20.47 61.04
C ASP A 241 -20.52 -21.01 62.32
N LEU A 242 -20.20 -20.14 63.24
CA LEU A 242 -20.03 -20.49 64.67
C LEU A 242 -21.38 -20.29 65.37
N ALA A 243 -22.09 -21.38 65.49
CA ALA A 243 -23.22 -21.48 66.41
C ALA A 243 -22.67 -21.60 67.82
N LEU A 244 -23.13 -20.71 68.71
CA LEU A 244 -23.00 -20.77 70.15
C LEU A 244 -24.08 -21.71 70.72
N ALA A 245 -23.65 -22.62 71.53
CA ALA A 245 -24.40 -23.22 72.62
C ALA A 245 -23.56 -23.19 73.90
#